data_e77208520d1235326594e9da0e1bb218
#
_entry.id   e77208520d1235326594e9da0e1bb218
#
_cell.length_a   1.000
_cell.length_b   1.000
_cell.length_c   1.000
_cell.angle_alpha   90.00
_cell.angle_beta   90.00
_cell.angle_gamma   90.00
#
_symmetry.space_group_name_H-M   'P 1'
#
loop_
_entity.id
_entity.type
_entity.pdbx_description
1 polymer ?
#
loop_
_entity_poly.entity_id
_entity_poly.type
_entity_poly.pdbx_seq_one_letter_code
_entity_poly.pdbx_strand_id
1 'polypeptide(L)'
;RFGECMQLEREWRRAHEGHTSELCAEQRAMQRAFAHFDRLGLIGGCIYVGDKLVAFTYGSPINDHTFCVHVEKADTEYDGAFTIINREFVAHLPEQYTLIDREEDLGIPGLRQAKLSYHPAFLEKKYTALCLYPDEIACKRLWIKCFGDEETFIDSFLIGHYSRKRMLAAEEDGRLAAMLHLIPFESELGRTTYIYGVATDPDYRGRGLASGLMREAMRRIAEEGADAAILIPSQESLKDFYAPFGFEDRSLPVVFEAPDDFDFGSGNQEQDRAMVWRRDNSAPLPERLHCRLL
;
A
#
# COMPACT_ATOMS: atom_id res chain seq x y z
N ARG A 1 -33.39 -10.21 -2.16
CA ARG A 1 -32.28 -10.65 -3.06
C ARG A 1 -30.92 -10.18 -2.58
N PHE A 2 -30.69 -8.87 -2.22
CA PHE A 2 -29.38 -8.41 -1.73
C PHE A 2 -28.92 -9.13 -0.46
N GLY A 3 -29.85 -9.45 0.46
CA GLY A 3 -29.56 -10.24 1.65
C GLY A 3 -29.07 -11.65 1.33
N GLU A 4 -29.65 -12.30 0.33
CA GLU A 4 -29.27 -13.64 -0.15
C GLU A 4 -27.89 -13.60 -0.82
N CYS A 5 -27.61 -12.57 -1.64
CA CYS A 5 -26.29 -12.35 -2.23
C CYS A 5 -25.20 -12.19 -1.16
N MET A 6 -25.48 -11.38 -0.13
CA MET A 6 -24.54 -11.22 1.00
C MET A 6 -24.42 -12.48 1.86
N GLN A 7 -25.41 -13.35 1.88
CA GLN A 7 -25.32 -14.65 2.54
C GLN A 7 -24.41 -15.58 1.74
N LEU A 8 -24.62 -15.70 0.42
CA LEU A 8 -23.80 -16.52 -0.47
C LEU A 8 -22.33 -16.07 -0.44
N GLU A 9 -22.06 -14.74 -0.41
CA GLU A 9 -20.70 -14.19 -0.27
C GLU A 9 -20.05 -14.64 1.04
N ARG A 10 -20.78 -14.58 2.17
CA ARG A 10 -20.23 -15.03 3.46
C ARG A 10 -19.92 -16.52 3.47
N GLU A 11 -20.78 -17.35 2.85
CA GLU A 11 -20.57 -18.80 2.73
C GLU A 11 -19.36 -19.09 1.84
N TRP A 12 -19.24 -18.42 0.70
CA TRP A 12 -18.11 -18.53 -0.21
C TRP A 12 -16.79 -18.16 0.49
N ARG A 13 -16.76 -17.06 1.22
CA ARG A 13 -15.58 -16.61 1.96
C ARG A 13 -15.14 -17.58 3.05
N ARG A 14 -16.09 -18.20 3.77
CA ARG A 14 -15.77 -19.22 4.78
C ARG A 14 -15.14 -20.47 4.17
N ALA A 15 -15.56 -20.85 2.97
CA ALA A 15 -15.03 -22.00 2.26
C ALA A 15 -13.59 -21.77 1.71
N HIS A 16 -13.19 -20.50 1.52
CA HIS A 16 -11.90 -20.15 0.92
C HIS A 16 -10.87 -19.59 1.93
N GLU A 17 -11.01 -19.96 3.20
CA GLU A 17 -10.07 -19.64 4.29
C GLU A 17 -9.34 -18.29 4.13
N GLY A 18 -9.97 -17.20 4.53
CA GLY A 18 -9.26 -15.93 4.50
C GLY A 18 -10.06 -14.77 5.06
N HIS A 19 -9.73 -14.34 6.26
CA HIS A 19 -10.02 -12.98 6.72
C HIS A 19 -8.86 -12.05 6.30
N THR A 20 -8.62 -11.93 4.99
CA THR A 20 -7.68 -10.93 4.50
C THR A 20 -8.34 -9.56 4.54
N SER A 21 -7.55 -8.51 4.73
CA SER A 21 -8.00 -7.11 4.66
C SER A 21 -8.75 -6.82 3.35
N GLU A 22 -8.30 -7.43 2.26
CA GLU A 22 -8.88 -7.31 0.92
C GLU A 22 -10.29 -7.89 0.83
N LEU A 23 -10.53 -9.09 1.35
CA LEU A 23 -11.87 -9.71 1.38
C LEU A 23 -12.85 -8.90 2.25
N CYS A 24 -12.37 -8.30 3.32
CA CYS A 24 -13.18 -7.38 4.13
C CYS A 24 -13.49 -6.08 3.37
N ALA A 25 -12.57 -5.58 2.57
CA ALA A 25 -12.78 -4.40 1.72
C ALA A 25 -13.79 -4.69 0.61
N GLU A 26 -13.68 -5.84 -0.08
CA GLU A 26 -14.65 -6.30 -1.08
C GLU A 26 -16.06 -6.38 -0.49
N GLN A 27 -16.23 -7.00 0.67
CA GLN A 27 -17.53 -7.10 1.33
C GLN A 27 -18.15 -5.72 1.63
N ARG A 28 -17.35 -4.77 2.15
CA ARG A 28 -17.82 -3.40 2.38
C ARG A 28 -18.21 -2.70 1.09
N ALA A 29 -17.45 -2.91 0.02
CA ALA A 29 -17.76 -2.37 -1.30
C ALA A 29 -19.08 -2.92 -1.83
N MET A 30 -19.31 -4.24 -1.73
CA MET A 30 -20.58 -4.88 -2.10
C MET A 30 -21.76 -4.34 -1.30
N GLN A 31 -21.64 -4.17 0.02
CA GLN A 31 -22.70 -3.59 0.84
C GLN A 31 -23.08 -2.17 0.40
N ARG A 32 -22.09 -1.34 0.08
CA ARG A 32 -22.30 0.02 -0.44
C ARG A 32 -22.94 -0.01 -1.83
N ALA A 33 -22.47 -0.90 -2.71
CA ALA A 33 -23.04 -1.08 -4.04
C ALA A 33 -24.53 -1.48 -3.96
N PHE A 34 -24.89 -2.42 -3.11
CA PHE A 34 -26.27 -2.85 -2.92
C PHE A 34 -27.16 -1.76 -2.28
N ALA A 35 -26.62 -0.96 -1.37
CA ALA A 35 -27.33 0.17 -0.78
C ALA A 35 -27.66 1.29 -1.80
N HIS A 36 -26.89 1.37 -2.89
CA HIS A 36 -27.02 2.41 -3.91
C HIS A 36 -27.19 1.86 -5.33
N PHE A 37 -27.69 0.65 -5.46
CA PHE A 37 -27.70 -0.15 -6.69
C PHE A 37 -28.27 0.62 -7.89
N ASP A 38 -29.46 1.16 -7.75
CA ASP A 38 -30.13 1.92 -8.81
C ASP A 38 -29.41 3.26 -9.08
N ARG A 39 -28.94 3.93 -8.04
CA ARG A 39 -28.23 5.22 -8.16
C ARG A 39 -26.91 5.07 -8.90
N LEU A 40 -26.24 3.93 -8.75
CA LEU A 40 -24.98 3.61 -9.42
C LEU A 40 -25.21 3.04 -10.84
N GLY A 41 -26.45 2.88 -11.27
CA GLY A 41 -26.76 2.31 -12.58
C GLY A 41 -26.30 0.87 -12.74
N LEU A 42 -26.27 0.10 -11.64
CA LEU A 42 -25.83 -1.29 -11.67
C LEU A 42 -26.89 -2.19 -12.32
N ILE A 43 -26.41 -3.18 -13.06
CA ILE A 43 -27.21 -4.30 -13.57
C ILE A 43 -26.71 -5.56 -12.89
N GLY A 44 -27.59 -6.45 -12.45
CA GLY A 44 -27.22 -7.69 -11.78
C GLY A 44 -28.03 -8.88 -12.22
N GLY A 45 -27.46 -10.06 -12.06
CA GLY A 45 -28.06 -11.35 -12.35
C GLY A 45 -27.95 -12.31 -11.17
N CYS A 46 -28.93 -13.19 -11.01
CA CYS A 46 -28.99 -14.24 -10.00
C CYS A 46 -29.41 -15.58 -10.63
N ILE A 47 -28.77 -16.66 -10.18
CA ILE A 47 -29.18 -18.03 -10.54
C ILE A 47 -29.68 -18.73 -9.29
N TYR A 48 -30.82 -19.38 -9.42
CA TYR A 48 -31.44 -20.19 -8.37
C TYR A 48 -31.55 -21.66 -8.82
N VAL A 49 -31.35 -22.57 -7.86
CA VAL A 49 -31.69 -23.97 -7.98
C VAL A 49 -32.78 -24.26 -6.94
N GLY A 50 -34.01 -24.46 -7.40
CA GLY A 50 -35.17 -24.41 -6.53
C GLY A 50 -35.29 -23.01 -5.87
N ASP A 51 -35.35 -22.98 -4.55
CA ASP A 51 -35.41 -21.72 -3.79
C ASP A 51 -34.03 -21.22 -3.29
N LYS A 52 -32.96 -21.93 -3.62
CA LYS A 52 -31.57 -21.55 -3.18
C LYS A 52 -30.90 -20.69 -4.24
N LEU A 53 -30.43 -19.52 -3.82
CA LEU A 53 -29.50 -18.71 -4.63
C LEU A 53 -28.15 -19.42 -4.71
N VAL A 54 -27.70 -19.75 -5.93
CA VAL A 54 -26.42 -20.48 -6.15
C VAL A 54 -25.37 -19.64 -6.85
N ALA A 55 -25.76 -18.57 -7.53
CA ALA A 55 -24.80 -17.63 -8.09
C ALA A 55 -25.41 -16.24 -8.26
N PHE A 56 -24.59 -15.21 -8.18
CA PHE A 56 -24.96 -13.85 -8.54
C PHE A 56 -23.77 -13.09 -9.15
N THR A 57 -24.11 -12.08 -9.92
CA THR A 57 -23.17 -11.13 -10.50
C THR A 57 -23.78 -9.75 -10.57
N TYR A 58 -22.95 -8.72 -10.64
CA TYR A 58 -23.38 -7.38 -11.00
C TYR A 58 -22.23 -6.58 -11.61
N GLY A 59 -22.58 -5.56 -12.37
CA GLY A 59 -21.63 -4.67 -13.01
C GLY A 59 -22.26 -3.35 -13.43
N SER A 60 -21.50 -2.53 -14.14
CA SER A 60 -21.95 -1.26 -14.67
C SER A 60 -21.31 -0.95 -16.02
N PRO A 61 -21.92 -0.04 -16.82
CA PRO A 61 -21.28 0.48 -18.02
C PRO A 61 -19.98 1.20 -17.72
N ILE A 62 -18.94 0.96 -18.53
CA ILE A 62 -17.75 1.82 -18.60
C ILE A 62 -17.99 2.93 -19.63
N ASN A 63 -18.59 2.56 -20.76
CA ASN A 63 -18.94 3.45 -21.85
C ASN A 63 -20.13 2.87 -22.66
N ASP A 64 -20.47 3.48 -23.79
CA ASP A 64 -21.65 3.09 -24.58
C ASP A 64 -21.61 1.67 -25.15
N HIS A 65 -20.44 1.02 -25.20
CA HIS A 65 -20.26 -0.31 -25.80
C HIS A 65 -19.47 -1.29 -24.93
N THR A 66 -19.00 -0.87 -23.76
CA THR A 66 -18.24 -1.74 -22.82
C THR A 66 -18.94 -1.78 -21.47
N PHE A 67 -19.19 -2.98 -20.99
CA PHE A 67 -19.76 -3.25 -19.67
C PHE A 67 -18.75 -3.95 -18.77
N CYS A 68 -18.59 -3.49 -17.54
CA CYS A 68 -17.69 -4.08 -16.55
C CYS A 68 -18.45 -4.98 -15.58
N VAL A 69 -17.98 -6.19 -15.40
CA VAL A 69 -18.43 -7.13 -14.37
C VAL A 69 -17.57 -6.94 -13.13
N HIS A 70 -18.12 -6.32 -12.08
CA HIS A 70 -17.41 -6.00 -10.86
C HIS A 70 -17.32 -7.18 -9.88
N VAL A 71 -18.39 -7.94 -9.75
CA VAL A 71 -18.44 -9.06 -8.81
C VAL A 71 -19.15 -10.24 -9.47
N GLU A 72 -18.58 -11.41 -9.27
CA GLU A 72 -19.18 -12.70 -9.64
C GLU A 72 -18.89 -13.68 -8.51
N LYS A 73 -19.92 -14.22 -7.89
CA LYS A 73 -19.83 -15.20 -6.81
C LYS A 73 -20.78 -16.37 -7.10
N ALA A 74 -20.29 -17.57 -6.81
CA ALA A 74 -21.09 -18.79 -6.95
C ALA A 74 -20.77 -19.76 -5.82
N ASP A 75 -21.75 -20.58 -5.48
CA ASP A 75 -21.62 -21.72 -4.59
C ASP A 75 -20.80 -22.80 -5.30
N THR A 76 -19.64 -23.14 -4.74
CA THR A 76 -18.71 -24.11 -5.34
C THR A 76 -19.19 -25.56 -5.27
N GLU A 77 -20.26 -25.83 -4.52
CA GLU A 77 -20.90 -27.15 -4.53
C GLU A 77 -21.70 -27.42 -5.83
N TYR A 78 -22.01 -26.34 -6.59
CA TYR A 78 -22.71 -26.43 -7.87
C TYR A 78 -21.71 -26.29 -9.02
N ASP A 79 -21.30 -27.42 -9.58
CA ASP A 79 -20.37 -27.44 -10.71
C ASP A 79 -20.90 -26.63 -11.90
N GLY A 80 -20.05 -25.79 -12.47
CA GLY A 80 -20.38 -24.89 -13.57
C GLY A 80 -21.19 -23.64 -13.21
N ALA A 81 -21.50 -23.38 -11.92
CA ALA A 81 -22.30 -22.22 -11.52
C ALA A 81 -21.64 -20.88 -11.93
N PHE A 82 -20.33 -20.74 -11.79
CA PHE A 82 -19.59 -19.57 -12.29
C PHE A 82 -19.70 -19.41 -13.81
N THR A 83 -19.57 -20.47 -14.57
CA THR A 83 -19.66 -20.42 -16.02
C THR A 83 -21.05 -20.02 -16.49
N ILE A 84 -22.09 -20.55 -15.83
CA ILE A 84 -23.49 -20.28 -16.21
C ILE A 84 -23.87 -18.85 -15.85
N ILE A 85 -23.55 -18.36 -14.64
CA ILE A 85 -23.87 -16.97 -14.26
C ILE A 85 -23.22 -15.98 -15.22
N ASN A 86 -21.97 -16.21 -15.60
CA ASN A 86 -21.27 -15.34 -16.54
C ASN A 86 -21.94 -15.34 -17.92
N ARG A 87 -22.18 -16.53 -18.49
CA ARG A 87 -22.81 -16.68 -19.82
C ARG A 87 -24.18 -16.04 -19.86
N GLU A 88 -25.06 -16.41 -18.93
CA GLU A 88 -26.43 -15.92 -18.92
C GLU A 88 -26.50 -14.42 -18.64
N PHE A 89 -25.66 -13.90 -17.73
CA PHE A 89 -25.63 -12.48 -17.47
C PHE A 89 -25.24 -11.68 -18.72
N VAL A 90 -24.17 -12.08 -19.39
CA VAL A 90 -23.71 -11.44 -20.63
C VAL A 90 -24.77 -11.51 -21.73
N ALA A 91 -25.43 -12.67 -21.90
CA ALA A 91 -26.48 -12.87 -22.90
C ALA A 91 -27.73 -12.01 -22.67
N HIS A 92 -27.96 -11.53 -21.45
CA HIS A 92 -29.09 -10.68 -21.09
C HIS A 92 -28.76 -9.19 -20.92
N LEU A 93 -27.50 -8.81 -21.14
CA LEU A 93 -27.13 -7.39 -21.19
C LEU A 93 -27.71 -6.72 -22.46
N PRO A 94 -27.98 -5.41 -22.43
CA PRO A 94 -28.36 -4.67 -23.63
C PRO A 94 -27.35 -4.89 -24.78
N GLU A 95 -27.89 -5.06 -26.01
CA GLU A 95 -27.13 -5.41 -27.23
C GLU A 95 -26.03 -4.37 -27.58
N GLN A 96 -26.14 -3.16 -27.06
CA GLN A 96 -25.10 -2.12 -27.24
C GLN A 96 -23.75 -2.50 -26.65
N TYR A 97 -23.73 -3.35 -25.61
CA TYR A 97 -22.48 -3.79 -24.97
C TYR A 97 -21.86 -4.96 -25.74
N THR A 98 -20.91 -4.62 -26.59
CA THR A 98 -20.21 -5.60 -27.44
C THR A 98 -18.89 -6.09 -26.80
N LEU A 99 -18.43 -5.43 -25.74
CA LEU A 99 -17.26 -5.79 -24.96
C LEU A 99 -17.63 -5.96 -23.48
N ILE A 100 -17.06 -6.99 -22.86
CA ILE A 100 -17.19 -7.25 -21.44
C ILE A 100 -15.81 -7.16 -20.80
N ASP A 101 -15.63 -6.19 -19.90
CA ASP A 101 -14.47 -6.09 -19.03
C ASP A 101 -14.68 -6.95 -17.79
N ARG A 102 -13.69 -7.76 -17.46
CA ARG A 102 -13.69 -8.63 -16.28
C ARG A 102 -12.63 -8.23 -15.25
N GLU A 103 -12.20 -6.98 -15.33
CA GLU A 103 -11.18 -6.40 -14.44
C GLU A 103 -9.87 -7.20 -14.40
N GLU A 104 -9.01 -6.88 -13.44
CA GLU A 104 -7.68 -7.47 -13.31
C GLU A 104 -7.68 -8.81 -12.56
N ASP A 105 -6.59 -9.56 -12.70
CA ASP A 105 -6.38 -10.84 -12.01
C ASP A 105 -5.61 -10.72 -10.70
N LEU A 106 -5.27 -9.48 -10.27
CA LEU A 106 -4.52 -9.16 -9.05
C LEU A 106 -3.20 -9.94 -8.90
N GLY A 107 -2.65 -10.49 -10.00
CA GLY A 107 -1.46 -11.34 -9.95
C GLY A 107 -1.71 -12.76 -9.41
N ILE A 108 -2.96 -13.13 -9.09
CA ILE A 108 -3.33 -14.45 -8.54
C ILE A 108 -3.37 -15.48 -9.67
N PRO A 109 -2.49 -16.52 -9.66
CA PRO A 109 -2.39 -17.48 -10.79
C PRO A 109 -3.70 -18.18 -11.13
N GLY A 110 -4.46 -18.62 -10.13
CA GLY A 110 -5.76 -19.28 -10.33
C GLY A 110 -6.80 -18.36 -10.97
N LEU A 111 -6.85 -17.08 -10.54
CA LEU A 111 -7.76 -16.09 -11.10
C LEU A 111 -7.37 -15.74 -12.54
N ARG A 112 -6.07 -15.60 -12.83
CA ARG A 112 -5.55 -15.42 -14.18
C ARG A 112 -5.93 -16.55 -15.09
N GLN A 113 -5.73 -17.80 -14.65
CA GLN A 113 -6.11 -18.98 -15.43
C GLN A 113 -7.61 -19.01 -15.73
N ALA A 114 -8.44 -18.72 -14.73
CA ALA A 114 -9.90 -18.65 -14.91
C ALA A 114 -10.28 -17.56 -15.93
N LYS A 115 -9.71 -16.36 -15.85
CA LYS A 115 -9.99 -15.28 -16.81
C LYS A 115 -9.50 -15.59 -18.21
N LEU A 116 -8.32 -16.18 -18.37
CA LEU A 116 -7.79 -16.59 -19.68
C LEU A 116 -8.57 -17.73 -20.31
N SER A 117 -9.25 -18.58 -19.54
CA SER A 117 -10.11 -19.66 -20.08
C SER A 117 -11.30 -19.16 -20.89
N TYR A 118 -11.70 -17.89 -20.73
CA TYR A 118 -12.72 -17.24 -21.54
C TYR A 118 -12.20 -16.73 -22.90
N HIS A 119 -10.93 -16.97 -23.24
CA HIS A 119 -10.29 -16.54 -24.49
C HIS A 119 -10.52 -15.04 -24.78
N PRO A 120 -10.02 -14.14 -23.89
CA PRO A 120 -10.25 -12.71 -24.05
C PRO A 120 -9.77 -12.20 -25.42
N ALA A 121 -10.52 -11.28 -26.01
CA ALA A 121 -10.18 -10.70 -27.31
C ALA A 121 -8.84 -9.94 -27.23
N PHE A 122 -8.56 -9.29 -26.12
CA PHE A 122 -7.31 -8.62 -25.82
C PHE A 122 -7.15 -8.47 -24.29
N LEU A 123 -5.92 -8.22 -23.87
CA LEU A 123 -5.60 -7.84 -22.49
C LEU A 123 -5.26 -6.34 -22.50
N GLU A 124 -6.15 -5.55 -21.88
CA GLU A 124 -5.95 -4.10 -21.77
C GLU A 124 -4.82 -3.81 -20.77
N LYS A 125 -3.96 -2.85 -21.12
CA LYS A 125 -2.94 -2.38 -20.21
C LYS A 125 -3.55 -1.41 -19.21
N LYS A 126 -3.44 -1.74 -17.94
CA LYS A 126 -3.83 -0.84 -16.86
C LYS A 126 -2.66 0.07 -16.48
N TYR A 127 -2.96 1.35 -16.35
CA TYR A 127 -1.99 2.36 -15.95
C TYR A 127 -2.48 3.02 -14.67
N THR A 128 -1.58 3.23 -13.72
CA THR A 128 -1.86 4.06 -12.55
C THR A 128 -1.39 5.47 -12.83
N ALA A 129 -2.29 6.43 -12.80
CA ALA A 129 -1.95 7.84 -12.90
C ALA A 129 -1.75 8.41 -11.50
N LEU A 130 -0.52 8.85 -11.20
CA LEU A 130 -0.18 9.51 -9.95
C LEU A 130 -0.13 11.01 -10.18
N CYS A 131 -0.86 11.76 -9.36
CA CYS A 131 -0.75 13.20 -9.29
C CYS A 131 0.27 13.55 -8.20
N LEU A 132 1.52 13.77 -8.59
CA LEU A 132 2.58 14.19 -7.68
C LEU A 132 2.76 15.71 -7.75
N TYR A 133 2.96 16.32 -6.58
CA TYR A 133 3.36 17.72 -6.50
C TYR A 133 4.84 17.90 -6.91
N PRO A 134 5.28 19.13 -7.29
CA PRO A 134 6.65 19.34 -7.74
C PRO A 134 7.73 18.90 -6.74
N ASP A 135 7.51 19.05 -5.45
CA ASP A 135 8.39 18.60 -4.37
C ASP A 135 8.44 17.06 -4.26
N GLU A 136 7.34 16.36 -4.47
CA GLU A 136 7.31 14.88 -4.53
C GLU A 136 8.07 14.36 -5.75
N ILE A 137 7.94 15.02 -6.89
CA ILE A 137 8.70 14.69 -8.10
C ILE A 137 10.22 14.88 -7.85
N ALA A 138 10.61 15.97 -7.20
CA ALA A 138 12.00 16.23 -6.85
C ALA A 138 12.52 15.17 -5.86
N CYS A 139 11.72 14.82 -4.85
CA CYS A 139 11.99 13.77 -3.88
C CYS A 139 12.21 12.41 -4.58
N LYS A 140 11.28 11.99 -5.45
CA LYS A 140 11.39 10.75 -6.23
C LYS A 140 12.69 10.70 -7.05
N ARG A 141 13.02 11.77 -7.76
CA ARG A 141 14.26 11.85 -8.56
C ARG A 141 15.52 11.69 -7.71
N LEU A 142 15.57 12.41 -6.58
CA LEU A 142 16.72 12.31 -5.67
C LEU A 142 16.81 10.90 -5.06
N TRP A 143 15.67 10.31 -4.70
CA TRP A 143 15.59 8.96 -4.15
C TRP A 143 16.18 7.92 -5.12
N ILE A 144 15.69 7.89 -6.36
CA ILE A 144 16.20 7.00 -7.42
C ILE A 144 17.71 7.17 -7.60
N LYS A 145 18.19 8.44 -7.64
CA LYS A 145 19.62 8.74 -7.82
C LYS A 145 20.50 8.25 -6.68
N CYS A 146 19.97 8.25 -5.43
CA CYS A 146 20.74 7.93 -4.24
C CYS A 146 20.67 6.46 -3.82
N PHE A 147 19.50 5.82 -3.97
CA PHE A 147 19.25 4.48 -3.47
C PHE A 147 19.03 3.45 -4.57
N GLY A 148 18.52 3.86 -5.74
CA GLY A 148 18.25 2.95 -6.85
C GLY A 148 17.05 2.03 -6.63
N ASP A 149 16.17 2.36 -5.67
CA ASP A 149 14.96 1.59 -5.41
C ASP A 149 13.99 1.64 -6.58
N GLU A 150 13.12 0.64 -6.69
CA GLU A 150 12.10 0.57 -7.72
C GLU A 150 11.09 1.72 -7.59
N GLU A 151 10.68 2.26 -8.74
CA GLU A 151 9.74 3.39 -8.76
C GLU A 151 8.43 3.08 -8.06
N THR A 152 7.93 1.85 -8.16
CA THR A 152 6.71 1.39 -7.50
C THR A 152 6.80 1.47 -5.98
N PHE A 153 7.95 1.13 -5.41
CA PHE A 153 8.21 1.27 -3.97
C PHE A 153 8.20 2.74 -3.55
N ILE A 154 8.92 3.59 -4.29
CA ILE A 154 8.99 5.03 -4.01
C ILE A 154 7.60 5.67 -4.12
N ASP A 155 6.82 5.31 -5.14
CA ASP A 155 5.46 5.81 -5.33
C ASP A 155 4.54 5.41 -4.18
N SER A 156 4.67 4.18 -3.67
CA SER A 156 3.91 3.72 -2.49
C SER A 156 4.24 4.57 -1.26
N PHE A 157 5.51 4.88 -1.03
CA PHE A 157 5.92 5.79 0.04
C PHE A 157 5.34 7.19 -0.14
N LEU A 158 5.44 7.76 -1.34
CA LEU A 158 4.97 9.13 -1.62
C LEU A 158 3.44 9.25 -1.49
N ILE A 159 2.69 8.21 -1.80
CA ILE A 159 1.23 8.19 -1.67
C ILE A 159 0.80 8.01 -0.21
N GLY A 160 1.40 7.04 0.48
CA GLY A 160 0.95 6.58 1.80
C GLY A 160 1.59 7.32 2.97
N HIS A 161 2.85 7.73 2.86
CA HIS A 161 3.68 8.11 4.01
C HIS A 161 4.39 9.46 3.87
N TYR A 162 4.46 10.03 2.66
CA TYR A 162 5.06 11.33 2.45
C TYR A 162 4.26 12.43 3.15
N SER A 163 4.97 13.32 3.82
CA SER A 163 4.39 14.54 4.36
C SER A 163 5.36 15.69 4.20
N ARG A 164 4.93 16.74 3.49
CA ARG A 164 5.73 17.96 3.31
C ARG A 164 6.16 18.59 4.64
N LYS A 165 5.33 18.49 5.67
CA LYS A 165 5.63 19.02 7.00
C LYS A 165 6.71 18.21 7.73
N ARG A 166 6.86 16.93 7.37
CA ARG A 166 7.79 15.98 7.98
C ARG A 166 9.01 15.68 7.12
N MET A 167 9.05 16.21 5.89
CA MET A 167 10.24 16.20 5.06
C MET A 167 11.11 17.40 5.40
N LEU A 168 12.42 17.17 5.57
CA LEU A 168 13.44 18.19 5.61
C LEU A 168 14.21 18.15 4.30
N ALA A 169 14.39 19.31 3.70
CA ALA A 169 15.00 19.47 2.38
C ALA A 169 16.08 20.55 2.41
N ALA A 170 17.15 20.31 1.67
CA ALA A 170 18.14 21.33 1.34
C ALA A 170 18.21 21.47 -0.18
N GLU A 171 18.09 22.70 -0.63
CA GLU A 171 18.16 23.06 -2.05
C GLU A 171 19.48 23.77 -2.36
N GLU A 172 20.07 23.42 -3.49
CA GLU A 172 21.22 24.07 -4.08
C GLU A 172 20.94 24.30 -5.57
N ASP A 173 21.26 25.48 -6.07
CA ASP A 173 21.04 25.88 -7.47
C ASP A 173 19.59 25.64 -7.96
N GLY A 174 18.59 25.82 -7.07
CA GLY A 174 17.18 25.62 -7.37
C GLY A 174 16.78 24.14 -7.55
N ARG A 175 17.58 23.21 -7.02
CA ARG A 175 17.33 21.76 -7.05
C ARG A 175 17.37 21.18 -5.64
N LEU A 176 16.55 20.18 -5.41
CA LEU A 176 16.63 19.38 -4.19
C LEU A 176 17.96 18.61 -4.18
N ALA A 177 18.87 19.04 -3.29
CA ALA A 177 20.22 18.49 -3.18
C ALA A 177 20.35 17.49 -2.02
N ALA A 178 19.55 17.63 -0.96
CA ALA A 178 19.48 16.65 0.12
C ALA A 178 18.09 16.62 0.74
N MET A 179 17.72 15.46 1.29
CA MET A 179 16.44 15.25 1.98
C MET A 179 16.56 14.24 3.11
N LEU A 180 15.60 14.28 4.01
CA LEU A 180 15.25 13.21 4.94
C LEU A 180 13.77 13.32 5.34
N HIS A 181 13.21 12.24 5.87
CA HIS A 181 11.83 12.19 6.36
C HIS A 181 11.78 11.84 7.84
N LEU A 182 10.87 12.48 8.57
CA LEU A 182 10.61 12.22 9.98
C LEU A 182 9.29 11.42 10.08
N ILE A 183 9.37 10.12 10.26
CA ILE A 183 8.21 9.24 10.32
C ILE A 183 7.87 8.94 11.78
N PRO A 184 6.65 9.26 12.24
CA PRO A 184 6.28 9.07 13.64
C PRO A 184 5.82 7.62 13.89
N PHE A 185 6.35 7.04 14.93
CA PHE A 185 5.98 5.72 15.43
C PHE A 185 5.72 5.76 16.94
N GLU A 186 4.94 4.80 17.42
CA GLU A 186 4.90 4.38 18.81
C GLU A 186 5.72 3.11 18.97
N SER A 187 6.53 3.01 20.02
CA SER A 187 7.37 1.84 20.29
C SER A 187 7.49 1.58 21.80
N GLU A 188 8.26 0.56 22.21
CA GLU A 188 8.61 0.32 23.62
C GLU A 188 9.40 1.49 24.25
N LEU A 189 9.95 2.37 23.41
CA LEU A 189 10.66 3.58 23.88
C LEU A 189 9.74 4.82 23.96
N GLY A 190 8.42 4.63 23.75
CA GLY A 190 7.44 5.71 23.68
C GLY A 190 7.33 6.30 22.28
N ARG A 191 7.01 7.61 22.18
CA ARG A 191 6.91 8.31 20.90
C ARG A 191 8.26 8.34 20.22
N THR A 192 8.37 7.61 19.12
CA THR A 192 9.62 7.36 18.41
C THR A 192 9.56 7.98 17.03
N THR A 193 10.58 8.73 16.64
CA THR A 193 10.69 9.25 15.28
C THR A 193 11.73 8.44 14.49
N TYR A 194 11.32 7.88 13.37
CA TYR A 194 12.25 7.26 12.44
C TYR A 194 12.75 8.29 11.43
N ILE A 195 14.07 8.51 11.41
CA ILE A 195 14.72 9.34 10.39
C ILE A 195 14.96 8.46 9.17
N TYR A 196 14.16 8.66 8.14
CA TYR A 196 14.07 7.77 6.98
C TYR A 196 14.52 8.46 5.69
N GLY A 197 15.13 7.69 4.78
CA GLY A 197 15.48 8.18 3.45
C GLY A 197 16.45 9.36 3.47
N VAL A 198 17.49 9.30 4.31
CA VAL A 198 18.53 10.36 4.37
C VAL A 198 19.37 10.30 3.10
N ALA A 199 19.13 11.22 2.18
CA ALA A 199 19.77 11.27 0.87
C ALA A 199 20.50 12.59 0.64
N THR A 200 21.66 12.52 -0.01
CA THR A 200 22.34 13.68 -0.58
C THR A 200 22.79 13.34 -1.98
N ASP A 201 22.40 14.17 -2.91
CA ASP A 201 22.79 14.06 -4.32
C ASP A 201 24.31 13.93 -4.42
N PRO A 202 24.83 12.91 -5.10
CA PRO A 202 26.28 12.69 -5.25
C PRO A 202 27.05 13.93 -5.68
N ASP A 203 26.47 14.79 -6.54
CA ASP A 203 27.13 15.99 -7.05
C ASP A 203 27.24 17.12 -5.99
N TYR A 204 26.50 16.99 -4.87
CA TYR A 204 26.45 17.98 -3.78
C TYR A 204 27.00 17.44 -2.45
N ARG A 205 27.57 16.21 -2.45
CA ARG A 205 28.22 15.64 -1.25
C ARG A 205 29.42 16.45 -0.80
N GLY A 206 29.80 16.30 0.47
CA GLY A 206 30.92 17.01 1.06
C GLY A 206 30.66 18.49 1.45
N ARG A 207 29.45 19.01 1.19
CA ARG A 207 29.04 20.39 1.48
C ARG A 207 28.33 20.56 2.85
N GLY A 208 28.19 19.48 3.62
CA GLY A 208 27.57 19.51 4.94
C GLY A 208 26.04 19.53 4.94
N LEU A 209 25.37 19.31 3.78
CA LEU A 209 23.91 19.37 3.65
C LEU A 209 23.22 18.35 4.56
N ALA A 210 23.60 17.08 4.49
CA ALA A 210 23.05 16.04 5.36
C ALA A 210 23.25 16.38 6.84
N SER A 211 24.42 16.88 7.24
CA SER A 211 24.68 17.30 8.61
C SER A 211 23.80 18.46 9.04
N GLY A 212 23.49 19.38 8.13
CA GLY A 212 22.54 20.48 8.36
C GLY A 212 21.14 19.95 8.63
N LEU A 213 20.65 19.04 7.75
CA LEU A 213 19.34 18.41 7.90
C LEU A 213 19.25 17.57 9.17
N MET A 214 20.28 16.82 9.53
CA MET A 214 20.33 16.05 10.78
C MET A 214 20.22 16.93 12.02
N ARG A 215 20.94 18.06 12.07
CA ARG A 215 20.80 19.02 13.19
C ARG A 215 19.37 19.56 13.31
N GLU A 216 18.76 19.93 12.19
CA GLU A 216 17.38 20.41 12.16
C GLU A 216 16.39 19.30 12.55
N ALA A 217 16.62 18.07 12.10
CA ALA A 217 15.83 16.90 12.48
C ALA A 217 15.84 16.71 14.01
N MET A 218 17.03 16.69 14.62
CA MET A 218 17.15 16.52 16.08
C MET A 218 16.52 17.66 16.86
N ARG A 219 16.61 18.90 16.36
CA ARG A 219 15.92 20.05 16.97
C ARG A 219 14.40 19.83 16.96
N ARG A 220 13.82 19.48 15.80
CA ARG A 220 12.37 19.22 15.68
C ARG A 220 11.90 18.05 16.53
N ILE A 221 12.63 16.94 16.53
CA ILE A 221 12.35 15.76 17.36
C ILE A 221 12.30 16.15 18.85
N ALA A 222 13.24 17.00 19.29
CA ALA A 222 13.27 17.48 20.66
C ALA A 222 12.07 18.40 20.97
N GLU A 223 11.73 19.33 20.08
CA GLU A 223 10.60 20.26 20.23
C GLU A 223 9.24 19.56 20.21
N GLU A 224 9.06 18.57 19.34
CA GLU A 224 7.84 17.75 19.26
C GLU A 224 7.70 16.82 20.48
N GLY A 225 8.72 16.73 21.31
CA GLY A 225 8.69 15.94 22.55
C GLY A 225 8.74 14.45 22.31
N ALA A 226 9.38 13.97 21.23
CA ALA A 226 9.60 12.54 21.04
C ALA A 226 10.51 11.97 22.14
N ASP A 227 10.25 10.74 22.55
CA ASP A 227 11.00 10.06 23.61
C ASP A 227 12.28 9.39 23.04
N ALA A 228 12.20 8.97 21.77
CA ALA A 228 13.31 8.37 21.04
C ALA A 228 13.34 8.79 19.58
N ALA A 229 14.50 8.62 18.96
CA ALA A 229 14.63 8.61 17.50
C ALA A 229 15.47 7.41 17.07
N ILE A 230 15.16 6.87 15.91
CA ILE A 230 15.89 5.75 15.32
C ILE A 230 16.26 6.06 13.88
N LEU A 231 17.29 5.39 13.39
CA LEU A 231 17.64 5.32 11.98
C LEU A 231 18.35 3.98 11.70
N ILE A 232 18.26 3.51 10.47
CA ILE A 232 18.97 2.32 10.02
C ILE A 232 20.04 2.76 9.02
N PRO A 233 21.34 2.69 9.37
CA PRO A 233 22.39 3.02 8.44
C PRO A 233 22.44 2.01 7.29
N SER A 234 22.46 2.48 6.06
CA SER A 234 22.60 1.61 4.88
C SER A 234 23.97 0.95 4.75
N GLN A 235 24.98 1.45 5.47
CA GLN A 235 26.34 0.94 5.51
C GLN A 235 26.97 1.19 6.88
N GLU A 236 27.85 0.28 7.34
CA GLU A 236 28.58 0.42 8.60
C GLU A 236 29.33 1.76 8.73
N SER A 237 29.95 2.24 7.65
CA SER A 237 30.68 3.50 7.62
C SER A 237 29.84 4.73 7.94
N LEU A 238 28.51 4.65 7.83
CA LEU A 238 27.61 5.76 8.17
C LEU A 238 27.33 5.88 9.67
N LYS A 239 27.67 4.89 10.47
CA LYS A 239 27.52 4.94 11.93
C LYS A 239 28.32 6.11 12.53
N ASP A 240 29.55 6.32 12.04
CA ASP A 240 30.41 7.43 12.47
C ASP A 240 29.82 8.80 12.06
N PHE A 241 29.05 8.84 10.97
CA PHE A 241 28.33 10.05 10.56
C PHE A 241 27.20 10.40 11.52
N TYR A 242 26.45 9.39 12.03
CA TYR A 242 25.29 9.62 12.90
C TYR A 242 25.64 9.79 14.38
N ALA A 243 26.75 9.23 14.85
CA ALA A 243 27.17 9.31 16.25
C ALA A 243 27.25 10.75 16.81
N PRO A 244 27.76 11.77 16.09
CA PRO A 244 27.83 13.17 16.57
C PRO A 244 26.46 13.81 16.83
N PHE A 245 25.34 13.21 16.29
CA PHE A 245 23.98 13.67 16.56
C PHE A 245 23.34 12.97 17.77
N GLY A 246 24.15 12.19 18.51
CA GLY A 246 23.71 11.50 19.72
C GLY A 246 23.14 10.09 19.49
N PHE A 247 23.25 9.56 18.28
CA PHE A 247 22.83 8.18 18.00
C PHE A 247 23.87 7.19 18.49
N GLU A 248 23.40 6.23 19.29
CA GLU A 248 24.21 5.11 19.77
C GLU A 248 24.00 3.89 18.87
N ASP A 249 25.09 3.26 18.45
CA ASP A 249 25.03 1.96 17.78
C ASP A 249 24.82 0.86 18.84
N ARG A 250 23.60 0.36 18.93
CA ARG A 250 23.23 -0.75 19.77
C ARG A 250 22.87 -1.99 18.94
N SER A 251 22.97 -1.90 17.64
CA SER A 251 22.55 -2.95 16.71
C SER A 251 21.15 -3.50 17.06
N LEU A 252 20.25 -2.60 17.46
CA LEU A 252 18.92 -2.95 17.95
C LEU A 252 18.05 -3.48 16.83
N PRO A 253 17.56 -4.73 16.89
CA PRO A 253 16.63 -5.26 15.91
C PRO A 253 15.34 -4.44 15.91
N VAL A 254 14.82 -4.09 14.72
CA VAL A 254 13.59 -3.32 14.57
C VAL A 254 12.60 -4.07 13.68
N VAL A 255 11.32 -4.01 14.06
CA VAL A 255 10.18 -4.48 13.27
C VAL A 255 9.24 -3.31 13.09
N PHE A 256 8.82 -3.03 11.85
CA PHE A 256 7.88 -1.98 11.52
C PHE A 256 6.50 -2.57 11.26
N GLU A 257 5.47 -1.89 11.79
CA GLU A 257 4.06 -2.22 11.57
C GLU A 257 3.36 -0.98 10.97
N ALA A 258 2.99 -1.05 9.70
CA ALA A 258 2.20 -0.04 9.02
C ALA A 258 0.81 -0.60 8.66
N PRO A 259 -0.26 0.21 8.68
CA PRO A 259 -1.62 -0.25 8.37
C PRO A 259 -1.83 -0.76 6.93
N ASP A 260 -0.95 -0.38 6.02
CA ASP A 260 -0.94 -0.73 4.60
C ASP A 260 0.17 -1.72 4.24
N ASP A 261 0.78 -2.36 5.26
CA ASP A 261 1.90 -3.29 5.11
C ASP A 261 3.14 -2.71 4.39
N PHE A 262 3.28 -1.36 4.38
CA PHE A 262 4.47 -0.73 3.83
C PHE A 262 5.72 -1.13 4.64
N ASP A 263 6.73 -1.66 3.96
CA ASP A 263 8.00 -2.05 4.58
C ASP A 263 8.94 -0.85 4.69
N PHE A 264 9.08 -0.31 5.90
CA PHE A 264 10.06 0.74 6.23
C PHE A 264 11.48 0.21 6.44
N GLY A 265 11.66 -1.11 6.41
CA GLY A 265 12.95 -1.78 6.57
C GLY A 265 13.69 -2.03 5.25
N SER A 266 14.58 -2.99 5.27
CA SER A 266 15.38 -3.43 4.13
C SER A 266 14.75 -4.56 3.31
N GLY A 267 13.51 -4.96 3.59
CA GLY A 267 12.90 -6.18 3.08
C GLY A 267 13.31 -7.45 3.84
N ASN A 268 14.25 -7.32 4.78
CA ASN A 268 14.69 -8.42 5.65
C ASN A 268 14.79 -7.95 7.10
N GLN A 269 13.71 -8.13 7.85
CA GLN A 269 13.60 -7.71 9.26
C GLN A 269 14.70 -8.28 10.17
N GLU A 270 15.33 -9.41 9.81
CA GLU A 270 16.46 -9.96 10.58
C GLU A 270 17.74 -9.12 10.43
N GLN A 271 17.85 -8.34 9.36
CA GLN A 271 19.00 -7.49 9.06
C GLN A 271 18.80 -6.02 9.50
N ASP A 272 17.57 -5.62 9.77
CA ASP A 272 17.29 -4.24 10.18
C ASP A 272 17.81 -4.00 11.60
N ARG A 273 18.88 -3.20 11.67
CA ARG A 273 19.57 -2.82 12.90
C ARG A 273 19.62 -1.32 13.04
N ALA A 274 18.91 -0.79 14.04
CA ALA A 274 18.85 0.64 14.29
C ALA A 274 19.97 1.14 15.18
N MET A 275 20.41 2.36 14.86
CA MET A 275 21.02 3.26 15.84
C MET A 275 19.89 4.02 16.54
N VAL A 276 20.08 4.32 17.83
CA VAL A 276 19.04 4.88 18.69
C VAL A 276 19.54 6.14 19.39
N TRP A 277 18.73 7.18 19.37
CA TRP A 277 18.82 8.33 20.25
C TRP A 277 17.64 8.28 21.23
N ARG A 278 17.87 8.59 22.50
CA ARG A 278 16.84 8.66 23.54
C ARG A 278 16.92 9.95 24.30
N ARG A 279 15.76 10.48 24.66
CA ARG A 279 15.65 11.65 25.53
C ARG A 279 16.10 11.32 26.96
N ASP A 280 15.74 10.13 27.44
CA ASP A 280 16.12 9.59 28.73
C ASP A 280 16.76 8.22 28.57
N ASN A 281 18.01 8.10 29.00
CA ASN A 281 18.80 6.89 28.94
C ASN A 281 18.72 6.04 30.22
N SER A 282 17.85 6.36 31.17
CA SER A 282 17.75 5.66 32.46
C SER A 282 17.17 4.25 32.33
N ALA A 283 16.25 4.03 31.37
CA ALA A 283 15.65 2.73 31.13
C ALA A 283 16.55 1.85 30.24
N PRO A 284 16.57 0.52 30.44
CA PRO A 284 17.27 -0.40 29.53
C PRO A 284 16.62 -0.39 28.16
N LEU A 285 17.40 -0.72 27.11
CA LEU A 285 16.85 -0.95 25.78
C LEU A 285 16.15 -2.32 25.73
N PRO A 286 15.05 -2.47 24.97
CA PRO A 286 14.44 -3.76 24.69
C PRO A 286 15.38 -4.65 23.86
N GLU A 287 15.14 -5.97 23.85
CA GLU A 287 15.88 -6.88 22.98
C GLU A 287 15.57 -6.65 21.50
N ARG A 288 14.37 -6.18 21.21
CA ARG A 288 13.85 -5.83 19.88
C ARG A 288 12.88 -4.66 20.00
N LEU A 289 12.85 -3.81 19.00
CA LEU A 289 11.96 -2.67 18.94
C LEU A 289 10.82 -2.94 17.95
N HIS A 290 9.57 -2.79 18.39
CA HIS A 290 8.40 -2.84 17.52
C HIS A 290 7.89 -1.43 17.31
N CYS A 291 7.95 -0.96 16.08
CA CYS A 291 7.57 0.39 15.68
C CYS A 291 6.22 0.34 14.96
N ARG A 292 5.16 0.82 15.61
CA ARG A 292 3.83 0.95 15.03
C ARG A 292 3.62 2.36 14.52
N LEU A 293 3.30 2.50 13.24
CA LEU A 293 3.05 3.79 12.58
C LEU A 293 1.87 4.52 13.24
N LEU A 294 2.04 5.85 13.51
CA LEU A 294 1.04 6.73 14.12
C LEU A 294 0.16 7.44 13.10
#